data_12be8c15232698ba835017a9b1e1f826
#
_entry.id   12be8c15232698ba835017a9b1e1f826
#
_cell.length_a   1.000
_cell.length_b   1.000
_cell.length_c   1.000
_cell.angle_alpha   90.00
_cell.angle_beta   90.00
_cell.angle_gamma   90.00
#
_symmetry.space_group_name_H-M   'P 1'
#
loop_
_entity.id
_entity.type
_entity.pdbx_description
1 polymer ?
#
loop_
_entity_poly.entity_id
_entity_poly.type
_entity_poly.pdbx_seq_one_letter_code
_entity_poly.pdbx_strand_id
1 'polypeptide(L)'
;MKKIVNYIIPVICLVAIVFSVAAFNKAEAATPAGQPVDLTYAAEKALPSVVYIKYVQNSKIKTVDVQSDPFRDFFSDPFGGFFGRGNGGTQKRQIQTPKKEAAGSGVIISADGYIVTNNHVVDGADELTVTLNDNSEYSARIIGADKTTDLALIKINGKNLPAITIANSNDLKIGEWVLAVGNPLGLNNTVTAGIVSAKARSLGANGVESFIQTDAAINQGNSGGALVNTRGELVGINAMLYSPTGAYSGYGFAIPTTIMNKVVDDLKKYGTVQRALLGIQGGDVKNYVDSQKDQGKEVDLGTMEGIYVAKVVDDGAAADAGVQTGDVIIEADGQKLTKMAELQELMAKKRPGDKLSLTYLHNKKKVSKTVTLKNEQGTTKVVQKADLDVLDASFRPITEDTKKQMNITYGLEVLKVNKGKLADAGIGRGFIIQKVNDASIKTIDDLQKAVKDASTSKEPVLYIQGIYPTGKKGYFAVPLQE
;
A
#
# COMPACT_ATOMS: atom_id res chain seq x y z
N MET A 1 -34.96 -58.16 49.42
CA MET A 1 -35.43 -57.24 48.37
C MET A 1 -35.82 -55.83 48.88
N LYS A 2 -36.58 -55.69 50.01
CA LYS A 2 -36.95 -54.31 50.49
C LYS A 2 -35.79 -53.37 50.90
N LYS A 3 -34.64 -53.87 51.34
CA LYS A 3 -33.50 -53.02 51.72
C LYS A 3 -32.73 -52.45 50.54
N ILE A 4 -32.74 -53.08 49.38
CA ILE A 4 -31.99 -52.62 48.17
C ILE A 4 -32.82 -51.52 47.51
N VAL A 5 -34.12 -51.53 47.48
CA VAL A 5 -34.97 -50.49 46.87
C VAL A 5 -34.85 -49.15 47.60
N ASN A 6 -34.62 -49.13 48.94
CA ASN A 6 -34.48 -47.91 49.74
C ASN A 6 -33.16 -47.12 49.45
N TYR A 7 -32.16 -47.74 48.85
CA TYR A 7 -30.91 -47.05 48.46
C TYR A 7 -30.84 -46.71 46.96
N ILE A 8 -31.58 -47.46 46.13
CA ILE A 8 -31.57 -47.23 44.70
C ILE A 8 -32.40 -45.98 44.30
N ILE A 9 -33.56 -45.77 44.97
CA ILE A 9 -34.41 -44.60 44.67
C ILE A 9 -33.71 -43.26 44.99
N PRO A 10 -33.08 -43.06 46.18
CA PRO A 10 -32.37 -41.78 46.43
C PRO A 10 -31.15 -41.57 45.54
N VAL A 11 -30.42 -42.62 45.13
CA VAL A 11 -29.31 -42.52 44.19
C VAL A 11 -29.79 -42.11 42.80
N ILE A 12 -30.90 -42.70 42.30
CA ILE A 12 -31.48 -42.29 41.02
C ILE A 12 -31.99 -40.85 41.07
N CYS A 13 -32.61 -40.42 42.18
CA CYS A 13 -33.04 -39.05 42.37
C CYS A 13 -31.82 -38.07 42.42
N LEU A 14 -30.72 -38.45 43.08
CA LEU A 14 -29.51 -37.63 43.15
C LEU A 14 -28.83 -37.52 41.76
N VAL A 15 -28.75 -38.59 40.99
CA VAL A 15 -28.23 -38.59 39.61
C VAL A 15 -29.13 -37.76 38.69
N ALA A 16 -30.48 -37.86 38.83
CA ALA A 16 -31.40 -37.03 38.07
C ALA A 16 -31.26 -35.52 38.38
N ILE A 17 -31.06 -35.18 39.66
CA ILE A 17 -30.82 -33.79 40.08
C ILE A 17 -29.47 -33.30 39.55
N VAL A 18 -28.40 -34.09 39.58
CA VAL A 18 -27.10 -33.73 39.01
C VAL A 18 -27.18 -33.53 37.50
N PHE A 19 -27.91 -34.40 36.79
CA PHE A 19 -28.16 -34.25 35.34
C PHE A 19 -29.02 -33.04 35.02
N SER A 20 -30.05 -32.72 35.83
CA SER A 20 -30.85 -31.52 35.63
C SER A 20 -30.08 -30.23 35.93
N VAL A 21 -29.21 -30.20 36.95
CA VAL A 21 -28.33 -29.05 37.21
C VAL A 21 -27.26 -28.91 36.14
N ALA A 22 -26.72 -30.03 35.63
CA ALA A 22 -25.77 -29.98 34.49
C ALA A 22 -26.47 -29.58 33.17
N ALA A 23 -27.74 -29.92 32.98
CA ALA A 23 -28.53 -29.46 31.83
C ALA A 23 -28.94 -27.97 31.97
N PHE A 24 -29.22 -27.51 33.20
CA PHE A 24 -29.45 -26.06 33.45
C PHE A 24 -28.18 -25.22 33.30
N ASN A 25 -26.99 -25.73 33.62
CA ASN A 25 -25.74 -25.06 33.36
C ASN A 25 -25.30 -25.11 31.87
N LYS A 26 -25.98 -25.91 31.04
CA LYS A 26 -25.91 -25.90 29.59
C LYS A 26 -27.09 -25.15 28.93
N ALA A 27 -27.92 -24.47 29.71
CA ALA A 27 -28.74 -23.41 29.15
C ALA A 27 -27.75 -22.41 28.57
N GLU A 28 -27.73 -22.33 27.25
CA GLU A 28 -26.99 -21.32 26.51
C GLU A 28 -27.09 -20.03 27.30
N ALA A 29 -25.90 -19.50 27.68
CA ALA A 29 -25.86 -18.16 28.20
C ALA A 29 -26.56 -17.32 27.13
N ALA A 30 -27.81 -16.90 27.44
CA ALA A 30 -28.55 -15.99 26.60
C ALA A 30 -27.54 -14.88 26.29
N THR A 31 -27.25 -14.70 25.01
CA THR A 31 -26.40 -13.62 24.55
C THR A 31 -26.87 -12.40 25.34
N PRO A 32 -26.07 -11.79 26.20
CA PRO A 32 -26.54 -10.69 27.02
C PRO A 32 -27.17 -9.68 26.08
N ALA A 33 -28.45 -9.36 26.30
CA ALA A 33 -29.15 -8.32 25.55
C ALA A 33 -28.18 -7.13 25.49
N GLY A 34 -27.74 -6.77 24.30
CA GLY A 34 -26.52 -5.99 24.08
C GLY A 34 -26.48 -4.77 25.00
N GLN A 35 -25.52 -4.73 25.89
CA GLN A 35 -25.13 -3.50 26.54
C GLN A 35 -24.82 -2.48 25.44
N PRO A 36 -25.30 -1.23 25.54
CA PRO A 36 -24.88 -0.19 24.60
C PRO A 36 -23.38 -0.18 24.51
N VAL A 37 -22.82 -0.22 23.30
CA VAL A 37 -21.37 -0.20 23.11
C VAL A 37 -20.88 1.17 23.52
N ASP A 38 -20.15 1.27 24.64
CA ASP A 38 -19.45 2.50 25.01
C ASP A 38 -18.14 2.58 24.21
N LEU A 39 -18.09 3.56 23.34
CA LEU A 39 -16.93 3.83 22.48
C LEU A 39 -16.03 4.93 23.04
N THR A 40 -16.41 5.53 24.17
CA THR A 40 -15.70 6.66 24.80
C THR A 40 -14.27 6.27 25.16
N TYR A 41 -14.08 5.11 25.77
CA TYR A 41 -12.75 4.59 26.11
C TYR A 41 -11.83 4.45 24.87
N ALA A 42 -12.37 3.92 23.78
CA ALA A 42 -11.58 3.74 22.55
C ALA A 42 -11.18 5.10 21.94
N ALA A 43 -12.12 6.06 21.96
CA ALA A 43 -11.85 7.41 21.49
C ALA A 43 -10.79 8.12 22.35
N GLU A 44 -10.95 8.14 23.69
CA GLU A 44 -9.99 8.77 24.61
C GLU A 44 -8.57 8.21 24.46
N LYS A 45 -8.45 6.90 24.21
CA LYS A 45 -7.17 6.23 24.04
C LYS A 45 -6.51 6.55 22.69
N ALA A 46 -7.29 6.70 21.62
CA ALA A 46 -6.79 6.92 20.27
C ALA A 46 -6.49 8.41 19.97
N LEU A 47 -7.32 9.33 20.50
CA LEU A 47 -7.24 10.77 20.21
C LEU A 47 -5.86 11.37 20.39
N PRO A 48 -5.09 11.10 21.48
CA PRO A 48 -3.77 11.70 21.67
C PRO A 48 -2.75 11.34 20.60
N SER A 49 -2.93 10.17 19.92
CA SER A 49 -2.00 9.66 18.92
C SER A 49 -2.31 10.15 17.50
N VAL A 50 -3.46 10.83 17.30
CA VAL A 50 -3.86 11.32 15.97
C VAL A 50 -3.49 12.79 15.85
N VAL A 51 -2.79 13.14 14.76
CA VAL A 51 -2.21 14.45 14.53
C VAL A 51 -2.76 15.08 13.25
N TYR A 52 -2.71 16.40 13.21
CA TYR A 52 -2.94 17.19 12.01
C TYR A 52 -1.64 17.35 11.24
N ILE A 53 -1.71 17.18 9.92
CA ILE A 53 -0.59 17.39 9.02
C ILE A 53 -0.96 18.48 8.02
N LYS A 54 -0.22 19.59 8.06
CA LYS A 54 -0.27 20.63 7.05
C LYS A 54 0.92 20.48 6.12
N TYR A 55 0.66 20.48 4.82
CA TYR A 55 1.72 20.57 3.85
C TYR A 55 1.61 21.85 3.01
N VAL A 56 2.77 22.35 2.62
CA VAL A 56 2.91 23.51 1.75
C VAL A 56 3.70 23.11 0.53
N GLN A 57 3.16 23.40 -0.65
CA GLN A 57 3.86 23.31 -1.91
C GLN A 57 4.10 24.74 -2.42
N ASN A 58 5.35 25.15 -2.51
CA ASN A 58 5.71 26.47 -2.96
C ASN A 58 5.42 26.66 -4.45
N SER A 59 5.24 27.93 -4.85
CA SER A 59 5.04 28.30 -6.25
C SER A 59 6.24 27.86 -7.10
N LYS A 60 6.00 27.12 -8.16
CA LYS A 60 7.04 26.64 -9.10
C LYS A 60 6.65 27.03 -10.53
N ILE A 61 7.64 27.47 -11.32
CA ILE A 61 7.42 27.70 -12.75
C ILE A 61 7.46 26.33 -13.44
N LYS A 62 6.34 25.91 -14.03
CA LYS A 62 6.22 24.64 -14.76
C LYS A 62 6.04 24.90 -16.25
N THR A 63 6.84 24.19 -17.07
CA THR A 63 6.54 23.99 -18.48
C THR A 63 5.64 22.75 -18.58
N VAL A 64 4.38 22.88 -18.96
CA VAL A 64 3.41 21.81 -18.96
C VAL A 64 3.22 21.26 -20.37
N ASP A 65 3.52 19.97 -20.58
CA ASP A 65 2.92 19.16 -21.63
C ASP A 65 1.63 18.58 -21.07
N VAL A 66 0.50 18.92 -21.71
CA VAL A 66 -0.82 18.55 -21.20
C VAL A 66 -1.10 17.08 -21.51
N GLN A 67 -0.96 16.23 -20.50
CA GLN A 67 -1.63 14.94 -20.46
C GLN A 67 -2.34 14.84 -19.10
N SER A 68 -3.67 14.84 -19.13
CA SER A 68 -4.52 14.84 -17.94
C SER A 68 -4.42 13.51 -17.19
N ASP A 69 -4.13 13.59 -15.89
CA ASP A 69 -4.22 12.48 -14.94
C ASP A 69 -5.56 12.62 -14.19
N PRO A 70 -6.56 11.72 -14.42
CA PRO A 70 -7.90 11.83 -13.85
C PRO A 70 -7.94 11.84 -12.32
N PHE A 71 -6.93 11.23 -11.67
CA PHE A 71 -6.86 11.13 -10.21
C PHE A 71 -6.42 12.45 -9.55
N ARG A 72 -5.65 13.24 -10.26
CA ARG A 72 -5.12 14.52 -9.76
C ARG A 72 -6.16 15.63 -9.82
N ASP A 73 -7.07 15.58 -10.78
CA ASP A 73 -8.11 16.60 -10.97
C ASP A 73 -9.20 16.51 -9.89
N PHE A 74 -9.46 15.30 -9.35
CA PHE A 74 -10.42 15.09 -8.27
C PHE A 74 -10.03 15.73 -6.94
N PHE A 75 -8.73 15.77 -6.62
CA PHE A 75 -8.24 16.34 -5.35
C PHE A 75 -7.76 17.80 -5.44
N SER A 76 -7.59 18.35 -6.64
CA SER A 76 -7.01 19.68 -6.81
C SER A 76 -8.01 20.81 -7.02
N ASP A 77 -9.26 20.53 -7.41
CA ASP A 77 -10.29 21.55 -7.56
C ASP A 77 -11.72 20.96 -7.50
N PRO A 78 -12.38 20.96 -6.34
CA PRO A 78 -13.73 20.41 -6.18
C PRO A 78 -14.82 21.23 -6.90
N PHE A 79 -14.52 22.43 -7.43
CA PHE A 79 -15.49 23.34 -8.03
C PHE A 79 -15.19 23.78 -9.47
N GLY A 80 -14.03 23.42 -10.08
CA GLY A 80 -13.56 23.94 -11.36
C GLY A 80 -14.00 23.21 -12.63
N GLY A 81 -14.68 22.09 -12.54
CA GLY A 81 -14.87 21.11 -13.63
C GLY A 81 -15.99 21.32 -14.62
N PHE A 82 -16.68 22.45 -14.69
CA PHE A 82 -17.90 22.53 -15.54
C PHE A 82 -17.88 23.50 -16.75
N PHE A 83 -16.87 24.34 -16.94
CA PHE A 83 -16.82 25.21 -18.12
C PHE A 83 -15.46 25.24 -18.82
N GLY A 84 -15.35 24.66 -20.01
CA GLY A 84 -14.25 24.95 -20.91
C GLY A 84 -13.77 23.85 -21.84
N ARG A 85 -14.59 23.50 -22.83
CA ARG A 85 -14.14 22.70 -23.99
C ARG A 85 -13.56 23.65 -25.06
N GLY A 86 -12.23 23.64 -25.22
CA GLY A 86 -11.53 24.43 -26.24
C GLY A 86 -10.44 23.60 -26.93
N ASN A 87 -10.47 23.62 -28.20
CA ASN A 87 -9.80 22.84 -29.24
C ASN A 87 -8.26 22.95 -29.24
N GLY A 88 -7.60 21.86 -29.65
CA GLY A 88 -6.18 21.55 -29.55
C GLY A 88 -5.18 22.48 -30.23
N GLY A 89 -3.99 22.47 -29.63
CA GLY A 89 -2.76 23.07 -30.15
C GLY A 89 -1.67 22.95 -29.07
N THR A 90 -0.67 22.12 -29.31
CA THR A 90 0.52 21.99 -28.43
C THR A 90 1.34 23.27 -28.45
N GLN A 91 1.15 24.14 -27.48
CA GLN A 91 2.06 25.25 -27.16
C GLN A 91 2.63 25.06 -25.76
N LYS A 92 3.97 25.04 -25.66
CA LYS A 92 4.70 25.08 -24.38
C LYS A 92 4.41 26.42 -23.71
N ARG A 93 3.63 26.41 -22.64
CA ARG A 93 3.36 27.59 -21.81
C ARG A 93 4.05 27.42 -20.47
N GLN A 94 4.87 28.39 -20.08
CA GLN A 94 5.32 28.49 -18.69
C GLN A 94 4.15 28.98 -17.84
N ILE A 95 3.67 28.11 -16.95
CA ILE A 95 2.61 28.44 -16.00
C ILE A 95 3.26 28.45 -14.61
N GLN A 96 3.17 29.58 -13.91
CA GLN A 96 3.52 29.68 -12.52
C GLN A 96 2.41 28.98 -11.72
N THR A 97 2.72 27.81 -11.10
CA THR A 97 1.78 27.14 -10.22
C THR A 97 1.63 27.98 -8.94
N PRO A 98 0.40 28.27 -8.50
CA PRO A 98 0.21 28.97 -7.23
C PRO A 98 0.72 28.13 -6.06
N LYS A 99 1.07 28.78 -4.95
CA LYS A 99 1.32 28.12 -3.67
C LYS A 99 0.08 27.30 -3.31
N LYS A 100 0.28 26.01 -3.01
CA LYS A 100 -0.79 25.11 -2.57
C LYS A 100 -0.57 24.77 -1.11
N GLU A 101 -1.63 24.86 -0.33
CA GLU A 101 -1.67 24.33 1.04
C GLU A 101 -2.75 23.26 1.08
N ALA A 102 -2.44 22.12 1.67
CA ALA A 102 -3.42 21.08 1.95
C ALA A 102 -3.13 20.46 3.30
N ALA A 103 -4.08 19.67 3.76
CA ALA A 103 -4.05 19.12 5.09
C ALA A 103 -4.62 17.69 5.10
N GLY A 104 -4.21 16.93 6.08
CA GLY A 104 -4.71 15.61 6.39
C GLY A 104 -4.38 15.24 7.82
N SER A 105 -4.56 13.98 8.14
CA SER A 105 -4.25 13.42 9.45
C SER A 105 -3.06 12.50 9.39
N GLY A 106 -2.50 12.17 10.56
CA GLY A 106 -1.49 11.16 10.74
C GLY A 106 -1.67 10.44 12.06
N VAL A 107 -0.96 9.32 12.22
CA VAL A 107 -1.01 8.51 13.43
C VAL A 107 0.40 8.32 13.98
N ILE A 108 0.65 8.73 15.21
CA ILE A 108 1.92 8.52 15.91
C ILE A 108 2.04 7.04 16.25
N ILE A 109 3.04 6.37 15.70
CA ILE A 109 3.28 4.93 15.89
C ILE A 109 4.49 4.63 16.79
N SER A 110 5.23 5.65 17.21
CA SER A 110 6.36 5.47 18.14
C SER A 110 6.62 6.72 18.96
N ALA A 111 7.07 6.53 20.20
CA ALA A 111 7.32 7.60 21.16
C ALA A 111 8.46 8.55 20.75
N ASP A 112 9.29 8.16 19.80
CA ASP A 112 10.36 8.99 19.23
C ASP A 112 9.92 9.80 18.02
N GLY A 113 8.64 9.68 17.58
CA GLY A 113 8.00 10.58 16.61
C GLY A 113 7.90 10.07 15.17
N TYR A 114 7.88 8.75 14.96
CA TYR A 114 7.42 8.23 13.67
C TYR A 114 5.91 8.33 13.56
N ILE A 115 5.43 8.82 12.42
CA ILE A 115 4.03 9.05 12.11
C ILE A 115 3.73 8.40 10.76
N VAL A 116 2.64 7.64 10.70
CA VAL A 116 2.10 7.09 9.44
C VAL A 116 0.96 8.00 8.97
N THR A 117 0.91 8.23 7.67
CA THR A 117 -0.16 8.95 6.99
C THR A 117 -0.36 8.37 5.57
N ASN A 118 -1.26 8.94 4.78
CA ASN A 118 -1.36 8.59 3.37
C ASN A 118 -0.28 9.29 2.53
N ASN A 119 0.13 8.64 1.44
CA ASN A 119 1.05 9.24 0.48
C ASN A 119 0.47 10.51 -0.13
N HIS A 120 -0.82 10.50 -0.51
CA HIS A 120 -1.45 11.67 -1.12
C HIS A 120 -1.51 12.90 -0.20
N VAL A 121 -1.42 12.71 1.13
CA VAL A 121 -1.36 13.81 2.12
C VAL A 121 -0.02 14.53 2.08
N VAL A 122 1.07 13.87 1.69
CA VAL A 122 2.44 14.43 1.72
C VAL A 122 3.10 14.51 0.35
N ASP A 123 2.47 14.00 -0.71
CA ASP A 123 3.07 13.95 -2.07
C ASP A 123 3.26 15.36 -2.63
N GLY A 124 4.51 15.68 -2.93
CA GLY A 124 4.90 16.99 -3.46
C GLY A 124 5.01 18.11 -2.44
N ALA A 125 5.00 17.80 -1.14
CA ALA A 125 5.24 18.78 -0.09
C ALA A 125 6.69 19.30 -0.16
N ASP A 126 6.84 20.63 -0.11
CA ASP A 126 8.12 21.28 0.11
C ASP A 126 8.35 21.48 1.62
N GLU A 127 7.28 21.69 2.38
CA GLU A 127 7.31 21.85 3.85
C GLU A 127 6.16 21.04 4.49
N LEU A 128 6.45 20.40 5.61
CA LEU A 128 5.49 19.64 6.41
C LEU A 128 5.51 20.16 7.86
N THR A 129 4.33 20.49 8.36
CA THR A 129 4.11 20.81 9.77
C THR A 129 3.12 19.81 10.36
N VAL A 130 3.46 19.29 11.53
CA VAL A 130 2.61 18.38 12.31
C VAL A 130 2.19 19.10 13.56
N THR A 131 0.87 19.17 13.80
CA THR A 131 0.30 19.70 15.04
C THR A 131 -0.29 18.55 15.84
N LEU A 132 0.14 18.41 17.09
CA LEU A 132 -0.34 17.39 18.02
C LEU A 132 -1.68 17.80 18.65
N ASN A 133 -2.28 16.86 19.38
CA ASN A 133 -3.55 17.12 20.09
C ASN A 133 -3.45 18.18 21.19
N ASP A 134 -2.25 18.45 21.72
CA ASP A 134 -1.96 19.51 22.68
C ASP A 134 -1.60 20.86 22.02
N ASN A 135 -1.78 20.99 20.71
CA ASN A 135 -1.43 22.13 19.86
C ASN A 135 0.09 22.38 19.72
N SER A 136 0.95 21.44 20.14
CA SER A 136 2.37 21.53 19.87
C SER A 136 2.66 21.32 18.38
N GLU A 137 3.47 22.18 17.79
CA GLU A 137 3.84 22.13 16.38
C GLU A 137 5.28 21.64 16.18
N TYR A 138 5.45 20.79 15.18
CA TYR A 138 6.74 20.22 14.78
C TYR A 138 6.92 20.28 13.27
N SER A 139 8.11 20.65 12.82
CA SER A 139 8.52 20.39 11.45
C SER A 139 8.72 18.89 11.25
N ALA A 140 8.23 18.35 10.14
CA ALA A 140 8.34 16.95 9.82
C ALA A 140 9.17 16.73 8.56
N ARG A 141 9.84 15.58 8.48
CA ARG A 141 10.54 15.10 7.28
C ARG A 141 9.94 13.81 6.80
N ILE A 142 9.87 13.61 5.49
CA ILE A 142 9.44 12.35 4.88
C ILE A 142 10.58 11.35 4.98
N ILE A 143 10.34 10.20 5.61
CA ILE A 143 11.27 9.05 5.64
C ILE A 143 11.15 8.26 4.36
N GLY A 144 9.91 8.09 3.89
CA GLY A 144 9.60 7.45 2.64
C GLY A 144 8.10 7.41 2.40
N ALA A 145 7.72 7.24 1.14
CA ALA A 145 6.33 7.18 0.73
C ALA A 145 6.14 6.09 -0.33
N ASP A 146 4.95 5.53 -0.37
CA ASP A 146 4.58 4.47 -1.28
C ASP A 146 3.23 4.75 -1.94
N LYS A 147 3.29 5.17 -3.20
CA LYS A 147 2.09 5.49 -3.99
C LYS A 147 1.18 4.29 -4.24
N THR A 148 1.73 3.07 -4.25
CA THR A 148 0.95 1.86 -4.56
C THR A 148 0.04 1.44 -3.42
N THR A 149 0.46 1.62 -2.17
CA THR A 149 -0.37 1.37 -0.99
C THR A 149 -0.98 2.65 -0.44
N ASP A 150 -0.64 3.82 -1.02
CA ASP A 150 -1.02 5.13 -0.52
C ASP A 150 -0.63 5.37 0.94
N LEU A 151 0.56 4.91 1.34
CA LEU A 151 1.13 5.10 2.68
C LEU A 151 2.39 5.95 2.64
N ALA A 152 2.59 6.76 3.67
CA ALA A 152 3.83 7.49 3.90
C ALA A 152 4.24 7.40 5.37
N LEU A 153 5.55 7.41 5.59
CA LEU A 153 6.17 7.47 6.90
C LEU A 153 6.89 8.81 7.03
N ILE A 154 6.51 9.60 8.01
CA ILE A 154 7.15 10.87 8.33
C ILE A 154 7.75 10.83 9.74
N LYS A 155 8.63 11.76 10.06
CA LYS A 155 9.35 11.83 11.33
C LYS A 155 9.38 13.25 11.86
N ILE A 156 9.00 13.42 13.11
CA ILE A 156 9.16 14.65 13.89
C ILE A 156 10.21 14.45 14.98
N ASN A 157 10.84 15.53 15.44
CA ASN A 157 11.83 15.50 16.52
C ASN A 157 11.13 15.71 17.87
N GLY A 158 10.35 14.71 18.32
CA GLY A 158 9.68 14.66 19.61
C GLY A 158 10.22 13.55 20.50
N LYS A 159 9.92 13.63 21.80
CA LYS A 159 10.24 12.61 22.80
C LYS A 159 9.01 12.29 23.62
N ASN A 160 8.87 11.03 24.04
CA ASN A 160 7.74 10.58 24.88
C ASN A 160 6.37 10.90 24.27
N LEU A 161 6.27 10.84 22.94
CA LEU A 161 5.04 11.13 22.23
C LEU A 161 4.01 9.99 22.45
N PRO A 162 2.70 10.31 22.44
CA PRO A 162 1.63 9.34 22.67
C PRO A 162 1.50 8.42 21.44
N ALA A 163 2.23 7.32 21.42
CA ALA A 163 2.17 6.33 20.35
C ALA A 163 0.95 5.41 20.52
N ILE A 164 0.23 5.14 19.42
CA ILE A 164 -0.91 4.23 19.43
C ILE A 164 -0.45 2.77 19.55
N THR A 165 -1.27 1.94 20.21
CA THR A 165 -1.09 0.49 20.19
C THR A 165 -1.59 -0.04 18.85
N ILE A 166 -0.79 -0.85 18.15
CA ILE A 166 -1.16 -1.42 16.86
C ILE A 166 -1.67 -2.85 17.06
N ALA A 167 -2.89 -3.13 16.60
CA ALA A 167 -3.48 -4.47 16.58
C ALA A 167 -3.31 -5.13 15.21
N ASN A 168 -3.48 -6.45 15.17
CA ASN A 168 -3.47 -7.21 13.93
C ASN A 168 -4.84 -7.11 13.23
N SER A 169 -4.91 -6.43 12.09
CA SER A 169 -6.14 -6.26 11.32
C SER A 169 -6.73 -7.58 10.76
N ASN A 170 -5.96 -8.67 10.73
CA ASN A 170 -6.50 -9.98 10.34
C ASN A 170 -7.52 -10.50 11.34
N ASP A 171 -7.39 -10.13 12.62
CA ASP A 171 -8.27 -10.61 13.71
C ASP A 171 -9.64 -9.90 13.71
N LEU A 172 -9.78 -8.78 12.98
CA LEU A 172 -11.05 -8.10 12.81
C LEU A 172 -12.09 -9.00 12.12
N LYS A 173 -13.31 -8.94 12.62
CA LYS A 173 -14.46 -9.62 12.01
C LYS A 173 -15.44 -8.60 11.43
N ILE A 174 -16.13 -9.01 10.36
CA ILE A 174 -17.24 -8.23 9.80
C ILE A 174 -18.31 -8.08 10.89
N GLY A 175 -18.82 -6.84 11.05
CA GLY A 175 -19.79 -6.49 12.11
C GLY A 175 -19.15 -5.96 13.40
N GLU A 176 -17.83 -6.05 13.58
CA GLU A 176 -17.16 -5.42 14.74
C GLU A 176 -17.19 -3.89 14.64
N TRP A 177 -17.43 -3.24 15.78
CA TRP A 177 -17.38 -1.80 15.90
C TRP A 177 -15.97 -1.24 15.68
N VAL A 178 -15.88 -0.17 14.93
CA VAL A 178 -14.66 0.61 14.70
C VAL A 178 -14.93 2.10 14.78
N LEU A 179 -13.89 2.87 15.09
CA LEU A 179 -13.90 4.31 15.12
C LEU A 179 -12.91 4.82 14.08
N ALA A 180 -13.35 5.73 13.22
CA ALA A 180 -12.45 6.50 12.37
C ALA A 180 -12.13 7.84 13.07
N VAL A 181 -10.85 8.06 13.35
CA VAL A 181 -10.32 9.22 14.05
C VAL A 181 -9.45 10.02 13.10
N GLY A 182 -9.66 11.31 13.04
CA GLY A 182 -8.87 12.24 12.25
C GLY A 182 -8.86 13.64 12.84
N ASN A 183 -8.04 14.51 12.28
CA ASN A 183 -7.97 15.92 12.66
C ASN A 183 -8.19 16.82 11.43
N PRO A 184 -9.44 16.94 10.97
CA PRO A 184 -9.76 17.83 9.86
C PRO A 184 -9.58 19.28 10.30
N LEU A 185 -8.91 20.10 9.52
CA LEU A 185 -8.76 21.54 9.71
C LEU A 185 -7.87 21.99 10.89
N GLY A 186 -7.22 21.09 11.63
CA GLY A 186 -6.34 21.45 12.75
C GLY A 186 -7.03 22.08 13.96
N LEU A 187 -8.35 22.04 14.04
CA LEU A 187 -9.12 22.66 15.11
C LEU A 187 -9.38 21.72 16.28
N ASN A 188 -9.79 20.51 16.02
CA ASN A 188 -10.00 19.44 17.01
C ASN A 188 -10.08 18.09 16.31
N ASN A 189 -9.66 17.04 17.02
CA ASN A 189 -9.85 15.68 16.56
C ASN A 189 -11.34 15.34 16.41
N THR A 190 -11.70 14.69 15.32
CA THR A 190 -13.05 14.23 15.01
C THR A 190 -13.08 12.71 15.07
N VAL A 191 -14.11 12.18 15.69
CA VAL A 191 -14.36 10.73 15.80
C VAL A 191 -15.70 10.41 15.15
N THR A 192 -15.69 9.42 14.26
CA THR A 192 -16.91 8.81 13.72
C THR A 192 -16.91 7.33 14.02
N ALA A 193 -18.09 6.74 14.23
CA ALA A 193 -18.25 5.34 14.58
C ALA A 193 -19.03 4.58 13.49
N GLY A 194 -18.70 3.32 13.31
CA GLY A 194 -19.36 2.39 12.42
C GLY A 194 -18.87 0.98 12.68
N ILE A 195 -19.08 0.10 11.71
CA ILE A 195 -18.67 -1.31 11.79
C ILE A 195 -17.71 -1.67 10.67
N VAL A 196 -17.04 -2.79 10.80
CA VAL A 196 -16.36 -3.44 9.68
C VAL A 196 -17.42 -4.01 8.73
N SER A 197 -17.65 -3.34 7.60
CA SER A 197 -18.68 -3.74 6.62
C SER A 197 -18.18 -4.87 5.71
N ALA A 198 -16.88 -4.86 5.37
CA ALA A 198 -16.21 -5.89 4.57
C ALA A 198 -14.70 -5.86 4.77
N LYS A 199 -14.03 -6.93 4.33
CA LYS A 199 -12.56 -7.03 4.28
C LYS A 199 -12.12 -7.40 2.86
N ALA A 200 -10.84 -7.15 2.55
CA ALA A 200 -10.24 -7.43 1.26
C ALA A 200 -11.06 -6.83 0.10
N ARG A 201 -11.39 -5.54 0.19
CA ARG A 201 -12.05 -4.81 -0.89
C ARG A 201 -11.02 -4.22 -1.84
N SER A 202 -11.29 -4.40 -3.15
CA SER A 202 -10.59 -3.69 -4.23
C SER A 202 -11.56 -2.74 -4.92
N LEU A 203 -11.08 -1.56 -5.29
CA LEU A 203 -11.82 -0.52 -5.98
C LEU A 203 -11.40 -0.40 -7.45
N GLY A 204 -10.35 -1.13 -7.86
CA GLY A 204 -9.81 -1.10 -9.22
C GLY A 204 -9.06 0.19 -9.57
N ALA A 205 -8.57 0.92 -8.56
CA ALA A 205 -7.90 2.21 -8.74
C ALA A 205 -6.37 2.13 -8.94
N ASN A 206 -5.83 0.97 -9.31
CA ASN A 206 -4.40 0.72 -9.54
C ASN A 206 -3.51 0.76 -8.29
N GLY A 207 -3.30 -0.38 -7.68
CA GLY A 207 -2.40 -0.49 -6.52
C GLY A 207 -2.52 -1.83 -5.81
N VAL A 208 -1.99 -1.91 -4.61
CA VAL A 208 -2.25 -3.01 -3.68
C VAL A 208 -3.52 -2.66 -2.92
N GLU A 209 -4.63 -3.23 -3.35
CA GLU A 209 -5.96 -2.96 -2.82
C GLU A 209 -6.48 -4.15 -2.04
N SER A 210 -6.43 -4.06 -0.72
CA SER A 210 -7.09 -4.97 0.21
C SER A 210 -7.61 -4.17 1.39
N PHE A 211 -8.61 -3.31 1.13
CA PHE A 211 -9.13 -2.38 2.12
C PHE A 211 -10.06 -3.05 3.13
N ILE A 212 -10.03 -2.51 4.36
CA ILE A 212 -11.13 -2.65 5.32
C ILE A 212 -12.20 -1.65 4.89
N GLN A 213 -13.41 -2.14 4.60
CA GLN A 213 -14.57 -1.29 4.34
C GLN A 213 -15.32 -1.04 5.66
N THR A 214 -15.72 0.19 5.90
CA THR A 214 -16.51 0.60 7.07
C THR A 214 -17.58 1.61 6.68
N ASP A 215 -18.65 1.66 7.45
CA ASP A 215 -19.64 2.73 7.40
C ASP A 215 -19.39 3.82 8.45
N ALA A 216 -18.28 3.78 9.20
CA ALA A 216 -17.77 4.94 9.90
C ALA A 216 -17.47 6.06 8.88
N ALA A 217 -17.98 7.26 9.11
CA ALA A 217 -17.87 8.34 8.13
C ALA A 217 -16.42 8.77 7.93
N ILE A 218 -15.90 8.55 6.73
CA ILE A 218 -14.61 9.03 6.27
C ILE A 218 -14.87 10.22 5.35
N ASN A 219 -14.33 11.39 5.72
CA ASN A 219 -14.47 12.65 5.00
C ASN A 219 -13.10 13.27 4.77
N GLN A 220 -13.06 14.30 3.93
CA GLN A 220 -11.85 15.07 3.71
C GLN A 220 -11.30 15.59 5.05
N GLY A 221 -10.03 15.30 5.34
CA GLY A 221 -9.33 15.68 6.57
C GLY A 221 -9.10 14.52 7.54
N ASN A 222 -9.88 13.43 7.55
CA ASN A 222 -9.54 12.26 8.35
C ASN A 222 -8.70 11.21 7.59
N SER A 223 -8.42 11.43 6.29
CA SER A 223 -7.43 10.66 5.53
C SER A 223 -6.06 10.70 6.18
N GLY A 224 -5.39 9.56 6.29
CA GLY A 224 -4.15 9.38 7.04
C GLY A 224 -4.32 9.19 8.54
N GLY A 225 -5.53 9.42 9.08
CA GLY A 225 -5.88 9.17 10.47
C GLY A 225 -6.11 7.71 10.80
N ALA A 226 -6.52 7.43 12.04
CA ALA A 226 -6.65 6.09 12.57
C ALA A 226 -8.02 5.48 12.33
N LEU A 227 -8.07 4.22 11.92
CA LEU A 227 -9.20 3.33 12.18
C LEU A 227 -8.84 2.46 13.38
N VAL A 228 -9.62 2.53 14.46
CA VAL A 228 -9.36 1.80 15.71
C VAL A 228 -10.51 0.88 16.08
N ASN A 229 -10.19 -0.20 16.80
CA ASN A 229 -11.18 -1.10 17.38
C ASN A 229 -11.75 -0.53 18.70
N THR A 230 -12.66 -1.25 19.35
CA THR A 230 -13.29 -0.84 20.62
C THR A 230 -12.32 -0.76 21.81
N ARG A 231 -11.07 -1.26 21.66
CA ARG A 231 -10.01 -1.11 22.66
C ARG A 231 -9.10 0.11 22.40
N GLY A 232 -9.43 0.93 21.38
CA GLY A 232 -8.60 2.06 20.96
C GLY A 232 -7.29 1.66 20.30
N GLU A 233 -7.19 0.43 19.78
CA GLU A 233 -6.00 -0.06 19.09
C GLU A 233 -6.15 0.15 17.59
N LEU A 234 -5.07 0.57 16.93
CA LEU A 234 -5.02 0.81 15.50
C LEU A 234 -5.22 -0.49 14.72
N VAL A 235 -6.19 -0.51 13.83
CA VAL A 235 -6.48 -1.63 12.92
C VAL A 235 -6.34 -1.25 11.44
N GLY A 236 -6.31 0.05 11.14
CA GLY A 236 -6.11 0.54 9.78
C GLY A 236 -5.79 2.03 9.73
N ILE A 237 -5.36 2.50 8.56
CA ILE A 237 -5.18 3.93 8.24
C ILE A 237 -6.31 4.35 7.32
N ASN A 238 -7.09 5.34 7.72
CA ASN A 238 -8.18 5.89 6.91
C ASN A 238 -7.61 6.41 5.60
N ALA A 239 -8.13 5.96 4.46
CA ALA A 239 -7.55 6.29 3.17
C ALA A 239 -8.47 7.17 2.33
N MET A 240 -9.64 6.66 1.99
CA MET A 240 -10.53 7.35 1.06
C MET A 240 -12.00 6.99 1.32
N LEU A 241 -12.89 7.79 0.75
CA LEU A 241 -14.28 7.42 0.53
C LEU A 241 -14.50 7.08 -0.95
N TYR A 242 -15.32 6.07 -1.21
CA TYR A 242 -15.82 5.86 -2.56
C TYR A 242 -17.14 6.61 -2.71
N SER A 243 -17.13 7.66 -3.51
CA SER A 243 -18.33 8.47 -3.74
C SER A 243 -18.34 9.04 -5.15
N PRO A 244 -19.35 8.73 -5.94
CA PRO A 244 -19.53 9.35 -7.26
C PRO A 244 -19.79 10.85 -7.20
N THR A 245 -20.24 11.37 -6.05
CA THR A 245 -20.62 12.78 -5.82
C THR A 245 -19.64 13.55 -4.94
N GLY A 246 -18.60 12.90 -4.42
CA GLY A 246 -17.69 13.49 -3.42
C GLY A 246 -18.25 13.57 -2.00
N ALA A 247 -19.54 13.24 -1.78
CA ALA A 247 -20.15 13.19 -0.47
C ALA A 247 -20.11 11.77 0.12
N TYR A 248 -20.04 11.65 1.44
CA TYR A 248 -20.11 10.35 2.12
C TYR A 248 -21.40 9.60 1.78
N SER A 249 -21.27 8.36 1.33
CA SER A 249 -22.37 7.49 0.89
C SER A 249 -22.43 6.15 1.63
N GLY A 250 -21.80 6.04 2.80
CA GLY A 250 -21.76 4.81 3.58
C GLY A 250 -20.58 3.89 3.24
N TYR A 251 -19.64 4.33 2.41
CA TYR A 251 -18.49 3.54 1.98
C TYR A 251 -17.18 4.26 2.32
N GLY A 252 -16.65 3.95 3.50
CA GLY A 252 -15.31 4.35 3.92
C GLY A 252 -14.33 3.19 3.75
N PHE A 253 -13.05 3.50 3.47
CA PHE A 253 -11.99 2.52 3.26
C PHE A 253 -10.76 2.85 4.07
N ALA A 254 -10.17 1.85 4.70
CA ALA A 254 -8.93 1.97 5.44
C ALA A 254 -7.91 0.91 5.00
N ILE A 255 -6.64 1.29 5.00
CA ILE A 255 -5.51 0.39 4.72
C ILE A 255 -5.24 -0.44 5.98
N PRO A 256 -5.26 -1.79 5.92
CA PRO A 256 -5.06 -2.65 7.08
C PRO A 256 -3.69 -2.47 7.73
N THR A 257 -3.62 -2.61 9.05
CA THR A 257 -2.34 -2.57 9.79
C THR A 257 -1.35 -3.64 9.35
N THR A 258 -1.81 -4.78 8.86
CA THR A 258 -0.95 -5.85 8.32
C THR A 258 -0.16 -5.40 7.09
N ILE A 259 -0.75 -4.57 6.22
CA ILE A 259 -0.06 -3.94 5.09
C ILE A 259 0.81 -2.78 5.61
N MET A 260 0.25 -1.93 6.46
CA MET A 260 0.94 -0.77 7.03
C MET A 260 2.26 -1.15 7.72
N ASN A 261 2.24 -2.16 8.58
CA ASN A 261 3.43 -2.59 9.33
C ASN A 261 4.58 -2.97 8.40
N LYS A 262 4.31 -3.77 7.37
CA LYS A 262 5.33 -4.17 6.39
C LYS A 262 5.89 -2.97 5.63
N VAL A 263 5.01 -2.04 5.21
CA VAL A 263 5.42 -0.81 4.53
C VAL A 263 6.29 0.05 5.43
N VAL A 264 5.88 0.26 6.68
CA VAL A 264 6.64 1.04 7.68
C VAL A 264 8.02 0.43 7.94
N ASP A 265 8.08 -0.89 8.13
CA ASP A 265 9.35 -1.61 8.36
C ASP A 265 10.30 -1.46 7.17
N ASP A 266 9.78 -1.59 5.96
CA ASP A 266 10.56 -1.43 4.74
C ASP A 266 11.04 0.01 4.57
N LEU A 267 10.17 1.00 4.77
CA LEU A 267 10.54 2.41 4.67
C LEU A 267 11.59 2.79 5.72
N LYS A 268 11.49 2.28 6.95
CA LYS A 268 12.51 2.50 7.99
C LYS A 268 13.86 1.86 7.64
N LYS A 269 13.83 0.63 7.12
CA LYS A 269 15.05 -0.16 6.92
C LYS A 269 15.71 0.09 5.58
N TYR A 270 14.92 0.29 4.53
CA TYR A 270 15.42 0.33 3.14
C TYR A 270 15.12 1.67 2.45
N GLY A 271 14.36 2.57 3.07
CA GLY A 271 13.89 3.82 2.45
C GLY A 271 12.84 3.61 1.34
N THR A 272 12.59 2.37 0.94
CA THR A 272 11.61 2.01 -0.11
C THR A 272 10.95 0.68 0.20
N VAL A 273 9.71 0.52 -0.26
CA VAL A 273 8.94 -0.71 -0.04
C VAL A 273 9.47 -1.85 -0.91
N GLN A 274 9.75 -2.98 -0.28
CA GLN A 274 10.21 -4.20 -0.94
C GLN A 274 9.00 -4.98 -1.48
N ARG A 275 8.75 -4.91 -2.79
CA ARG A 275 7.63 -5.62 -3.41
C ARG A 275 8.04 -6.97 -3.95
N ALA A 276 7.39 -8.00 -3.40
CA ALA A 276 7.42 -9.33 -3.97
C ALA A 276 6.34 -9.43 -5.06
N LEU A 277 6.69 -9.98 -6.20
CA LEU A 277 5.80 -10.19 -7.33
C LEU A 277 5.73 -11.66 -7.68
N LEU A 278 4.51 -12.14 -7.94
CA LEU A 278 4.28 -13.47 -8.51
C LEU A 278 4.53 -13.48 -10.03
N GLY A 279 4.32 -12.35 -10.69
CA GLY A 279 4.53 -12.23 -12.13
C GLY A 279 3.34 -12.74 -12.95
N ILE A 280 2.13 -12.42 -12.53
CA ILE A 280 0.90 -12.71 -13.28
C ILE A 280 0.08 -11.44 -13.53
N GLN A 281 -0.74 -11.47 -14.57
CA GLN A 281 -1.88 -10.58 -14.77
C GLN A 281 -3.13 -11.44 -14.79
N GLY A 282 -4.20 -10.99 -14.14
CA GLY A 282 -5.43 -11.77 -14.05
C GLY A 282 -6.49 -11.06 -13.23
N GLY A 283 -7.52 -11.80 -12.87
CA GLY A 283 -8.65 -11.28 -12.10
C GLY A 283 -9.47 -12.40 -11.49
N ASP A 284 -10.56 -12.04 -10.84
CA ASP A 284 -11.47 -13.00 -10.23
C ASP A 284 -12.09 -13.91 -11.30
N VAL A 285 -12.10 -15.22 -11.05
CA VAL A 285 -12.71 -16.22 -11.94
C VAL A 285 -14.14 -15.84 -12.29
N LYS A 286 -14.94 -15.45 -11.29
CA LYS A 286 -16.34 -15.07 -11.49
C LYS A 286 -16.48 -13.97 -12.53
N ASN A 287 -15.70 -12.88 -12.41
CA ASN A 287 -15.76 -11.74 -13.32
C ASN A 287 -15.34 -12.15 -14.76
N TYR A 288 -14.34 -13.02 -14.87
CA TYR A 288 -13.92 -13.56 -16.16
C TYR A 288 -15.03 -14.39 -16.82
N VAL A 289 -15.62 -15.34 -16.07
CA VAL A 289 -16.70 -16.22 -16.57
C VAL A 289 -17.93 -15.39 -16.96
N ASP A 290 -18.36 -14.44 -16.12
CA ASP A 290 -19.47 -13.55 -16.41
C ASP A 290 -19.21 -12.73 -17.70
N SER A 291 -18.02 -12.17 -17.87
CA SER A 291 -17.61 -11.44 -19.08
C SER A 291 -17.60 -12.32 -20.35
N GLN A 292 -17.20 -13.58 -20.25
CA GLN A 292 -17.25 -14.51 -21.39
C GLN A 292 -18.70 -14.87 -21.75
N LYS A 293 -19.56 -15.06 -20.74
CA LYS A 293 -20.99 -15.33 -20.92
C LYS A 293 -21.69 -14.16 -21.63
N ASP A 294 -21.38 -12.92 -21.26
CA ASP A 294 -21.90 -11.72 -21.94
C ASP A 294 -21.51 -11.66 -23.43
N GLN A 295 -20.37 -12.29 -23.79
CA GLN A 295 -19.90 -12.44 -25.18
C GLN A 295 -20.46 -13.71 -25.87
N GLY A 296 -21.41 -14.43 -25.24
CA GLY A 296 -22.00 -15.66 -25.78
C GLY A 296 -21.09 -16.89 -25.73
N LYS A 297 -20.04 -16.87 -24.88
CA LYS A 297 -19.10 -17.99 -24.72
C LYS A 297 -19.33 -18.67 -23.39
N GLU A 298 -19.46 -20.01 -23.40
CA GLU A 298 -19.43 -20.81 -22.18
C GLU A 298 -17.99 -21.21 -21.86
N VAL A 299 -17.54 -20.88 -20.66
CA VAL A 299 -16.22 -21.23 -20.15
C VAL A 299 -16.37 -21.98 -18.83
N ASP A 300 -15.81 -23.18 -18.77
CA ASP A 300 -15.74 -23.99 -17.56
C ASP A 300 -14.27 -24.13 -17.11
N LEU A 301 -13.92 -23.44 -16.03
CA LEU A 301 -12.59 -23.45 -15.40
C LEU A 301 -12.47 -24.48 -14.27
N GLY A 302 -13.55 -25.25 -13.99
CA GLY A 302 -13.59 -26.21 -12.89
C GLY A 302 -13.86 -25.60 -11.52
N THR A 303 -14.05 -24.28 -11.44
CA THR A 303 -14.40 -23.54 -10.23
C THR A 303 -15.00 -22.19 -10.59
N MET A 304 -15.80 -21.61 -9.67
CA MET A 304 -16.30 -20.23 -9.76
C MET A 304 -15.54 -19.28 -8.82
N GLU A 305 -14.61 -19.81 -8.04
CA GLU A 305 -13.78 -19.03 -7.11
C GLU A 305 -12.31 -19.15 -7.50
N GLY A 306 -11.51 -18.16 -7.11
CA GLY A 306 -10.09 -18.10 -7.38
C GLY A 306 -9.70 -17.00 -8.37
N ILE A 307 -8.45 -17.04 -8.80
CA ILE A 307 -7.84 -16.02 -9.65
C ILE A 307 -7.50 -16.64 -11.01
N TYR A 308 -8.17 -16.20 -12.06
CA TYR A 308 -7.87 -16.54 -13.43
C TYR A 308 -6.58 -15.86 -13.89
N VAL A 309 -5.63 -16.62 -14.41
CA VAL A 309 -4.35 -16.16 -14.94
C VAL A 309 -4.53 -15.81 -16.43
N ALA A 310 -4.66 -14.52 -16.73
CA ALA A 310 -4.81 -14.02 -18.09
C ALA A 310 -3.45 -13.91 -18.83
N LYS A 311 -2.37 -13.68 -18.08
CA LYS A 311 -1.01 -13.60 -18.60
C LYS A 311 0.00 -13.94 -17.51
N VAL A 312 1.05 -14.65 -17.88
CA VAL A 312 2.24 -14.88 -17.05
C VAL A 312 3.36 -13.97 -17.60
N VAL A 313 4.09 -13.33 -16.69
CA VAL A 313 5.24 -12.48 -17.04
C VAL A 313 6.45 -13.39 -17.26
N ASP A 314 7.12 -13.22 -18.38
CA ASP A 314 8.36 -13.94 -18.68
C ASP A 314 9.40 -13.64 -17.58
N ASP A 315 10.18 -14.65 -17.19
CA ASP A 315 11.12 -14.60 -16.07
C ASP A 315 10.49 -14.25 -14.69
N GLY A 316 9.16 -14.25 -14.59
CA GLY A 316 8.42 -14.08 -13.34
C GLY A 316 8.45 -15.31 -12.45
N ALA A 317 8.16 -15.15 -11.17
CA ALA A 317 8.14 -16.26 -10.21
C ALA A 317 7.09 -17.34 -10.57
N ALA A 318 5.95 -16.94 -11.14
CA ALA A 318 4.91 -17.87 -11.62
C ALA A 318 5.39 -18.69 -12.82
N ALA A 319 6.13 -18.08 -13.75
CA ALA A 319 6.72 -18.77 -14.90
C ALA A 319 7.70 -19.87 -14.45
N ASP A 320 8.58 -19.55 -13.49
CA ASP A 320 9.52 -20.53 -12.90
C ASP A 320 8.79 -21.73 -12.26
N ALA A 321 7.58 -21.51 -11.73
CA ALA A 321 6.74 -22.57 -11.15
C ALA A 321 5.92 -23.37 -12.17
N GLY A 322 5.97 -22.96 -13.45
CA GLY A 322 5.22 -23.62 -14.53
C GLY A 322 3.74 -23.24 -14.60
N VAL A 323 3.34 -22.12 -13.96
CA VAL A 323 2.01 -21.53 -14.12
C VAL A 323 1.85 -21.01 -15.55
N GLN A 324 0.71 -21.25 -16.15
CA GLN A 324 0.42 -20.87 -17.53
C GLN A 324 -0.83 -19.98 -17.61
N THR A 325 -0.94 -19.26 -18.72
CA THR A 325 -2.19 -18.57 -19.08
C THR A 325 -3.33 -19.57 -19.15
N GLY A 326 -4.46 -19.25 -18.52
CA GLY A 326 -5.62 -20.13 -18.41
C GLY A 326 -5.70 -20.91 -17.10
N ASP A 327 -4.63 -20.94 -16.30
CA ASP A 327 -4.66 -21.53 -14.97
C ASP A 327 -5.51 -20.72 -14.00
N VAL A 328 -5.97 -21.37 -12.93
CA VAL A 328 -6.73 -20.72 -11.86
C VAL A 328 -6.04 -20.95 -10.53
N ILE A 329 -5.55 -19.89 -9.90
CA ILE A 329 -4.97 -19.95 -8.56
C ILE A 329 -6.10 -20.02 -7.54
N ILE A 330 -6.08 -21.06 -6.69
CA ILE A 330 -7.13 -21.36 -5.72
C ILE A 330 -6.66 -21.28 -4.27
N GLU A 331 -5.33 -21.33 -4.03
CA GLU A 331 -4.77 -21.30 -2.68
C GLU A 331 -3.34 -20.76 -2.71
N ALA A 332 -2.96 -19.97 -1.72
CA ALA A 332 -1.58 -19.55 -1.48
C ALA A 332 -1.27 -19.56 0.02
N ASP A 333 -0.11 -20.11 0.42
CA ASP A 333 0.32 -20.31 1.82
C ASP A 333 -0.74 -20.95 2.72
N GLY A 334 -1.50 -21.92 2.20
CA GLY A 334 -2.57 -22.61 2.92
C GLY A 334 -3.87 -21.80 3.05
N GLN A 335 -3.89 -20.56 2.55
CA GLN A 335 -5.09 -19.74 2.52
C GLN A 335 -5.85 -19.97 1.21
N LYS A 336 -7.12 -20.37 1.30
CA LYS A 336 -8.03 -20.44 0.13
C LYS A 336 -8.18 -19.03 -0.45
N LEU A 337 -8.06 -18.91 -1.76
CA LEU A 337 -8.23 -17.66 -2.49
C LEU A 337 -9.53 -17.70 -3.30
N THR A 338 -10.37 -16.71 -3.12
CA THR A 338 -11.65 -16.57 -3.83
C THR A 338 -11.64 -15.39 -4.81
N LYS A 339 -10.75 -14.41 -4.57
CA LYS A 339 -10.64 -13.16 -5.35
C LYS A 339 -9.22 -12.62 -5.34
N MET A 340 -8.90 -11.77 -6.32
CA MET A 340 -7.59 -11.16 -6.53
C MET A 340 -7.12 -10.33 -5.31
N ALA A 341 -8.02 -9.62 -4.64
CA ALA A 341 -7.66 -8.79 -3.49
C ALA A 341 -7.03 -9.58 -2.33
N GLU A 342 -7.45 -10.85 -2.13
CA GLU A 342 -6.86 -11.74 -1.11
C GLU A 342 -5.41 -12.12 -1.46
N LEU A 343 -5.14 -12.40 -2.74
CA LEU A 343 -3.77 -12.63 -3.22
C LEU A 343 -2.93 -11.37 -3.07
N GLN A 344 -3.45 -10.20 -3.44
CA GLN A 344 -2.75 -8.92 -3.29
C GLN A 344 -2.40 -8.64 -1.83
N GLU A 345 -3.31 -8.90 -0.89
CA GLU A 345 -3.04 -8.76 0.54
C GLU A 345 -1.93 -9.69 1.02
N LEU A 346 -1.95 -10.95 0.59
CA LEU A 346 -0.92 -11.92 0.92
C LEU A 346 0.43 -11.48 0.35
N MET A 347 0.46 -11.06 -0.91
CA MET A 347 1.66 -10.57 -1.59
C MET A 347 2.21 -9.29 -0.97
N ALA A 348 1.33 -8.39 -0.50
CA ALA A 348 1.73 -7.15 0.16
C ALA A 348 2.56 -7.37 1.44
N LYS A 349 2.44 -8.53 2.07
CA LYS A 349 3.21 -8.93 3.27
C LYS A 349 4.55 -9.59 2.94
N LYS A 350 4.78 -9.95 1.68
CA LYS A 350 5.97 -10.68 1.23
C LYS A 350 7.08 -9.74 0.74
N ARG A 351 8.30 -10.28 0.74
CA ARG A 351 9.50 -9.61 0.19
C ARG A 351 10.11 -10.44 -0.94
N PRO A 352 10.89 -9.85 -1.84
CA PRO A 352 11.68 -10.58 -2.81
C PRO A 352 12.55 -11.63 -2.12
N GLY A 353 12.56 -12.86 -2.65
CA GLY A 353 13.24 -14.00 -2.06
C GLY A 353 12.39 -14.84 -1.10
N ASP A 354 11.23 -14.35 -0.65
CA ASP A 354 10.30 -15.15 0.14
C ASP A 354 9.73 -16.30 -0.69
N LYS A 355 9.47 -17.41 -0.02
CA LYS A 355 8.79 -18.57 -0.61
C LYS A 355 7.27 -18.42 -0.45
N LEU A 356 6.55 -18.85 -1.46
CA LEU A 356 5.09 -18.92 -1.49
C LEU A 356 4.67 -20.33 -1.89
N SER A 357 3.89 -21.00 -1.05
CA SER A 357 3.21 -22.24 -1.44
C SER A 357 2.00 -21.87 -2.29
N LEU A 358 1.97 -22.29 -3.54
CA LEU A 358 0.92 -21.96 -4.51
C LEU A 358 0.21 -23.22 -4.95
N THR A 359 -1.13 -23.22 -4.89
CA THR A 359 -1.97 -24.27 -5.46
C THR A 359 -2.86 -23.68 -6.55
N TYR A 360 -2.84 -24.28 -7.72
CA TYR A 360 -3.61 -23.82 -8.88
C TYR A 360 -4.22 -24.99 -9.65
N LEU A 361 -5.23 -24.72 -10.45
CA LEU A 361 -5.81 -25.66 -11.40
C LEU A 361 -5.18 -25.45 -12.76
N HIS A 362 -4.47 -26.47 -13.26
CA HIS A 362 -3.99 -26.56 -14.62
C HIS A 362 -4.84 -27.57 -15.38
N ASN A 363 -5.57 -27.14 -16.39
CA ASN A 363 -6.54 -27.98 -17.10
C ASN A 363 -7.50 -28.69 -16.12
N LYS A 364 -8.04 -27.96 -15.14
CA LYS A 364 -8.92 -28.42 -14.05
C LYS A 364 -8.28 -29.43 -13.07
N LYS A 365 -6.99 -29.73 -13.20
CA LYS A 365 -6.26 -30.61 -12.28
C LYS A 365 -5.48 -29.77 -11.27
N LYS A 366 -5.58 -30.16 -10.00
CA LYS A 366 -4.88 -29.47 -8.91
C LYS A 366 -3.39 -29.73 -8.97
N VAL A 367 -2.61 -28.65 -8.97
CA VAL A 367 -1.14 -28.65 -8.95
C VAL A 367 -0.69 -27.77 -7.80
N SER A 368 0.28 -28.25 -6.99
CA SER A 368 0.87 -27.46 -5.90
C SER A 368 2.36 -27.30 -6.14
N LYS A 369 2.88 -26.09 -5.97
CA LYS A 369 4.28 -25.72 -6.16
C LYS A 369 4.72 -24.72 -5.10
N THR A 370 6.01 -24.74 -4.77
CA THR A 370 6.64 -23.67 -4.00
C THR A 370 7.33 -22.71 -4.96
N VAL A 371 7.01 -21.43 -4.87
CA VAL A 371 7.48 -20.35 -5.74
C VAL A 371 8.41 -19.45 -4.93
N THR A 372 9.55 -19.07 -5.48
CA THR A 372 10.41 -18.03 -4.90
C THR A 372 10.06 -16.69 -5.55
N LEU A 373 9.55 -15.75 -4.73
CA LEU A 373 9.06 -14.47 -5.22
C LEU A 373 10.20 -13.55 -5.66
N LYS A 374 9.96 -12.76 -6.69
CA LYS A 374 10.92 -11.83 -7.28
C LYS A 374 10.45 -10.38 -7.14
N ASN A 375 11.37 -9.43 -7.28
CA ASN A 375 11.06 -8.00 -7.39
C ASN A 375 10.70 -7.62 -8.84
N GLU A 376 10.40 -6.35 -9.09
CA GLU A 376 10.14 -5.81 -10.43
C GLU A 376 11.29 -6.04 -11.43
N GLN A 377 12.51 -6.19 -10.92
CA GLN A 377 13.72 -6.44 -11.71
C GLN A 377 13.93 -7.94 -12.02
N GLY A 378 12.98 -8.81 -11.63
CA GLY A 378 13.09 -10.27 -11.83
C GLY A 378 14.11 -10.93 -10.90
N THR A 379 14.56 -10.26 -9.83
CA THR A 379 15.55 -10.78 -8.89
C THR A 379 14.95 -11.01 -7.49
N THR A 380 15.64 -11.79 -6.68
CA THR A 380 15.30 -12.00 -5.26
C THR A 380 15.98 -11.01 -4.32
N LYS A 381 16.74 -10.04 -4.85
CA LYS A 381 17.50 -9.08 -4.06
C LYS A 381 16.61 -7.98 -3.50
N VAL A 382 16.93 -7.56 -2.29
CA VAL A 382 16.33 -6.39 -1.64
C VAL A 382 16.87 -5.13 -2.32
N VAL A 383 15.96 -4.22 -2.68
CA VAL A 383 16.31 -2.89 -3.21
C VAL A 383 16.52 -1.95 -2.04
N GLN A 384 17.70 -1.38 -1.88
CA GLN A 384 17.94 -0.31 -0.92
C GLN A 384 17.78 1.04 -1.63
N LYS A 385 17.03 1.94 -1.01
CA LYS A 385 16.88 3.33 -1.47
C LYS A 385 18.06 4.21 -1.04
N ALA A 386 19.08 3.63 -0.37
CA ALA A 386 20.22 4.37 0.12
C ALA A 386 20.90 5.13 -1.04
N ASP A 387 21.05 6.42 -0.87
CA ASP A 387 21.84 7.37 -1.65
C ASP A 387 21.42 7.67 -3.12
N LEU A 388 20.49 6.92 -3.72
CA LEU A 388 19.97 7.23 -5.06
C LEU A 388 18.79 8.23 -5.05
N ASP A 389 18.28 8.60 -3.89
CA ASP A 389 17.25 9.64 -3.73
C ASP A 389 17.69 11.00 -4.28
N VAL A 390 18.98 11.27 -4.20
CA VAL A 390 19.62 12.45 -4.81
C VAL A 390 19.38 12.48 -6.33
N LEU A 391 19.22 11.32 -6.97
CA LEU A 391 19.00 11.20 -8.40
C LEU A 391 17.52 11.22 -8.80
N ASP A 392 16.61 10.97 -7.85
CA ASP A 392 15.15 10.92 -8.03
C ASP A 392 14.70 10.09 -9.25
N ALA A 393 15.28 8.90 -9.40
CA ALA A 393 15.07 8.01 -10.52
C ALA A 393 15.09 6.54 -10.10
N SER A 394 14.49 5.68 -10.92
CA SER A 394 14.56 4.23 -10.76
C SER A 394 15.36 3.59 -11.90
N PHE A 395 16.09 2.53 -11.56
CA PHE A 395 17.06 1.90 -12.43
C PHE A 395 16.86 0.39 -12.43
N ARG A 396 17.23 -0.27 -13.54
CA ARG A 396 17.40 -1.72 -13.61
C ARG A 396 18.63 -2.10 -14.40
N PRO A 397 19.26 -3.26 -14.15
CA PRO A 397 20.21 -3.85 -15.08
C PRO A 397 19.55 -4.08 -16.43
N ILE A 398 20.28 -3.84 -17.52
CA ILE A 398 19.77 -4.13 -18.87
C ILE A 398 19.49 -5.62 -19.06
N THR A 399 18.44 -5.92 -19.83
CA THR A 399 18.07 -7.32 -20.19
C THR A 399 19.03 -7.90 -21.23
N GLU A 400 19.04 -9.24 -21.38
CA GLU A 400 19.84 -9.92 -22.40
C GLU A 400 19.46 -9.49 -23.82
N ASP A 401 18.16 -9.21 -24.04
CA ASP A 401 17.69 -8.72 -25.33
C ASP A 401 18.21 -7.29 -25.61
N THR A 402 18.19 -6.42 -24.61
CA THR A 402 18.78 -5.07 -24.74
C THR A 402 20.28 -5.16 -25.01
N LYS A 403 21.01 -6.07 -24.37
CA LYS A 403 22.43 -6.30 -24.63
C LYS A 403 22.69 -6.67 -26.09
N LYS A 404 21.89 -7.60 -26.63
CA LYS A 404 21.99 -8.04 -28.02
C LYS A 404 21.61 -6.95 -29.01
N GLN A 405 20.48 -6.26 -28.80
CA GLN A 405 19.96 -5.22 -29.71
C GLN A 405 20.90 -4.02 -29.80
N MET A 406 21.49 -3.63 -28.68
CA MET A 406 22.34 -2.43 -28.62
C MET A 406 23.84 -2.75 -28.70
N ASN A 407 24.19 -4.04 -28.80
CA ASN A 407 25.59 -4.52 -28.82
C ASN A 407 26.42 -3.98 -27.63
N ILE A 408 25.84 -4.05 -26.41
CA ILE A 408 26.46 -3.66 -25.16
C ILE A 408 26.43 -4.81 -24.17
N THR A 409 27.41 -4.86 -23.26
CA THR A 409 27.57 -5.99 -22.33
C THR A 409 27.04 -5.68 -20.92
N TYR A 410 26.88 -4.41 -20.57
CA TYR A 410 26.43 -3.98 -19.24
C TYR A 410 25.85 -2.55 -19.28
N GLY A 411 25.14 -2.20 -18.23
CA GLY A 411 24.59 -0.89 -17.98
C GLY A 411 23.34 -0.94 -17.09
N LEU A 412 22.93 0.20 -16.56
CA LEU A 412 21.66 0.39 -15.87
C LEU A 412 20.72 1.23 -16.71
N GLU A 413 19.59 0.66 -17.07
CA GLU A 413 18.51 1.39 -17.74
C GLU A 413 17.74 2.25 -16.75
N VAL A 414 17.50 3.49 -17.10
CA VAL A 414 16.66 4.43 -16.37
C VAL A 414 15.20 4.09 -16.69
N LEU A 415 14.46 3.56 -15.72
CA LEU A 415 13.05 3.16 -15.87
C LEU A 415 12.11 4.34 -15.73
N LYS A 416 12.42 5.21 -14.78
CA LYS A 416 11.63 6.39 -14.46
C LYS A 416 12.55 7.48 -13.93
N VAL A 417 12.33 8.71 -14.35
CA VAL A 417 12.95 9.90 -13.75
C VAL A 417 11.81 10.78 -13.27
N ASN A 418 11.88 11.17 -12.02
CA ASN A 418 11.00 12.19 -11.49
C ASN A 418 11.66 13.57 -11.69
N LYS A 419 11.08 14.63 -11.11
CA LYS A 419 11.73 15.93 -11.11
C LYS A 419 12.92 15.92 -10.15
N GLY A 420 14.11 16.13 -10.66
CA GLY A 420 15.34 16.08 -9.87
C GLY A 420 16.57 16.16 -10.76
N LYS A 421 17.73 16.00 -10.16
CA LYS A 421 19.04 16.29 -10.77
C LYS A 421 19.30 15.56 -12.10
N LEU A 422 18.79 14.33 -12.28
CA LEU A 422 18.91 13.62 -13.57
C LEU A 422 18.01 14.22 -14.64
N ALA A 423 16.76 14.58 -14.30
CA ALA A 423 15.85 15.22 -15.22
C ALA A 423 16.37 16.60 -15.65
N ASP A 424 16.90 17.37 -14.71
CA ASP A 424 17.46 18.71 -14.95
C ASP A 424 18.70 18.63 -15.85
N ALA A 425 19.48 17.55 -15.73
CA ALA A 425 20.61 17.27 -16.62
C ALA A 425 20.19 16.74 -18.01
N GLY A 426 18.87 16.45 -18.22
CA GLY A 426 18.38 15.94 -19.50
C GLY A 426 18.43 14.43 -19.66
N ILE A 427 18.65 13.68 -18.58
CA ILE A 427 18.60 12.21 -18.57
C ILE A 427 17.16 11.77 -18.39
N GLY A 428 16.63 11.00 -19.34
CA GLY A 428 15.26 10.53 -19.34
C GLY A 428 15.14 9.01 -19.31
N ARG A 429 13.88 8.55 -19.33
CA ARG A 429 13.54 7.11 -19.38
C ARG A 429 14.18 6.42 -20.59
N GLY A 430 14.68 5.22 -20.39
CA GLY A 430 15.31 4.39 -21.42
C GLY A 430 16.80 4.71 -21.64
N PHE A 431 17.35 5.76 -21.04
CA PHE A 431 18.77 6.00 -21.06
C PHE A 431 19.51 4.90 -20.27
N ILE A 432 20.59 4.37 -20.82
CA ILE A 432 21.40 3.30 -20.21
C ILE A 432 22.70 3.90 -19.70
N ILE A 433 22.83 3.97 -18.38
CA ILE A 433 24.04 4.42 -17.71
C ILE A 433 25.08 3.30 -17.79
N GLN A 434 26.25 3.60 -18.35
CA GLN A 434 27.36 2.66 -18.46
C GLN A 434 28.54 3.02 -17.54
N LYS A 435 28.81 4.30 -17.34
CA LYS A 435 29.86 4.76 -16.44
C LYS A 435 29.41 5.97 -15.62
N VAL A 436 29.92 6.07 -14.41
CA VAL A 436 29.82 7.23 -13.54
C VAL A 436 31.20 7.50 -12.92
N ASN A 437 31.75 8.68 -13.11
CA ASN A 437 33.10 9.06 -12.62
C ASN A 437 34.15 7.98 -12.93
N ASP A 438 34.19 7.52 -14.21
CA ASP A 438 35.07 6.47 -14.72
C ASP A 438 34.80 5.04 -14.19
N ALA A 439 33.96 4.86 -13.16
CA ALA A 439 33.54 3.57 -12.69
C ALA A 439 32.50 2.93 -13.64
N SER A 440 32.72 1.68 -14.02
CA SER A 440 31.74 0.92 -14.82
C SER A 440 30.53 0.57 -13.96
N ILE A 441 29.33 0.89 -14.43
CA ILE A 441 28.06 0.68 -13.72
C ILE A 441 27.36 -0.55 -14.32
N LYS A 442 27.47 -1.67 -13.62
CA LYS A 442 26.87 -2.96 -14.01
C LYS A 442 25.64 -3.28 -13.15
N THR A 443 25.64 -2.81 -11.89
CA THR A 443 24.62 -3.08 -10.88
C THR A 443 24.17 -1.78 -10.22
N ILE A 444 23.05 -1.85 -9.52
CA ILE A 444 22.55 -0.73 -8.70
C ILE A 444 23.58 -0.38 -7.61
N ASP A 445 24.23 -1.40 -7.03
CA ASP A 445 25.26 -1.20 -6.00
C ASP A 445 26.48 -0.43 -6.53
N ASP A 446 26.86 -0.63 -7.79
CA ASP A 446 27.93 0.16 -8.44
C ASP A 446 27.53 1.65 -8.54
N LEU A 447 26.28 1.91 -8.93
CA LEU A 447 25.76 3.27 -9.01
C LEU A 447 25.69 3.93 -7.62
N GLN A 448 25.20 3.20 -6.62
CA GLN A 448 25.15 3.68 -5.23
C GLN A 448 26.53 4.05 -4.71
N LYS A 449 27.50 3.18 -4.94
CA LYS A 449 28.89 3.44 -4.56
C LYS A 449 29.42 4.70 -5.25
N ALA A 450 29.21 4.84 -6.56
CA ALA A 450 29.65 6.00 -7.30
C ALA A 450 29.01 7.32 -6.80
N VAL A 451 27.71 7.30 -6.47
CA VAL A 451 27.01 8.46 -5.90
C VAL A 451 27.56 8.79 -4.51
N LYS A 452 27.77 7.78 -3.65
CA LYS A 452 28.35 7.97 -2.32
C LYS A 452 29.74 8.56 -2.38
N ASP A 453 30.61 8.00 -3.23
CA ASP A 453 31.99 8.47 -3.39
C ASP A 453 32.03 9.92 -3.92
N ALA A 454 31.15 10.26 -4.86
CA ALA A 454 30.99 11.61 -5.37
C ALA A 454 30.44 12.59 -4.32
N SER A 455 29.47 12.17 -3.51
CA SER A 455 28.87 13.02 -2.46
C SER A 455 29.87 13.44 -1.38
N THR A 456 30.92 12.64 -1.17
CA THR A 456 31.97 12.87 -0.17
C THR A 456 33.23 13.52 -0.79
N SER A 457 33.24 13.75 -2.12
CA SER A 457 34.37 14.37 -2.84
C SER A 457 34.40 15.90 -2.67
N LYS A 458 35.52 16.52 -3.00
CA LYS A 458 35.68 18.00 -3.02
C LYS A 458 34.76 18.67 -4.04
N GLU A 459 34.46 17.97 -5.14
CA GLU A 459 33.54 18.40 -6.17
C GLU A 459 32.44 17.33 -6.29
N PRO A 460 31.27 17.54 -5.64
CA PRO A 460 30.20 16.56 -5.62
C PRO A 460 29.39 16.57 -6.93
N VAL A 461 30.04 16.08 -8.01
CA VAL A 461 29.49 15.99 -9.36
C VAL A 461 29.56 14.54 -9.84
N LEU A 462 28.49 14.05 -10.47
CA LEU A 462 28.48 12.78 -11.21
C LEU A 462 28.71 13.06 -12.70
N TYR A 463 29.80 12.60 -13.24
CA TYR A 463 30.02 12.56 -14.68
C TYR A 463 29.48 11.25 -15.23
N ILE A 464 28.29 11.32 -15.81
CA ILE A 464 27.54 10.15 -16.28
C ILE A 464 27.75 9.97 -17.77
N GLN A 465 28.19 8.77 -18.17
CA GLN A 465 28.27 8.35 -19.56
C GLN A 465 27.30 7.19 -19.81
N GLY A 466 26.59 7.24 -20.92
CA GLY A 466 25.64 6.19 -21.27
C GLY A 466 25.17 6.26 -22.72
N ILE A 467 24.12 5.51 -23.02
CA ILE A 467 23.58 5.36 -24.38
C ILE A 467 22.06 5.54 -24.35
N TYR A 468 21.54 6.31 -25.28
CA TYR A 468 20.09 6.42 -25.53
C TYR A 468 19.55 5.18 -26.25
N PRO A 469 18.24 4.89 -26.19
CA PRO A 469 17.62 3.82 -26.96
C PRO A 469 17.89 3.90 -28.47
N THR A 470 18.19 5.08 -28.98
CA THR A 470 18.58 5.32 -30.36
C THR A 470 20.02 4.93 -30.71
N GLY A 471 20.81 4.44 -29.74
CA GLY A 471 22.22 4.14 -29.90
C GLY A 471 23.17 5.33 -29.78
N LYS A 472 22.64 6.56 -29.61
CA LYS A 472 23.45 7.77 -29.44
C LYS A 472 24.07 7.79 -28.05
N LYS A 473 25.36 8.05 -27.93
CA LYS A 473 26.06 8.27 -26.66
C LYS A 473 25.68 9.60 -26.04
N GLY A 474 25.49 9.61 -24.70
CA GLY A 474 25.23 10.81 -23.90
C GLY A 474 26.25 10.95 -22.78
N TYR A 475 26.63 12.19 -22.48
CA TYR A 475 27.56 12.57 -21.42
C TYR A 475 26.94 13.72 -20.63
N PHE A 476 26.88 13.57 -19.31
CA PHE A 476 26.22 14.51 -18.44
C PHE A 476 27.04 14.79 -17.20
N ALA A 477 27.02 16.03 -16.74
CA ALA A 477 27.51 16.42 -15.43
C ALA A 477 26.29 16.73 -14.53
N VAL A 478 26.16 15.99 -13.46
CA VAL A 478 25.01 16.08 -12.51
C VAL A 478 25.55 16.52 -11.16
N PRO A 479 25.38 17.79 -10.75
CA PRO A 479 25.83 18.27 -9.45
C PRO A 479 24.99 17.66 -8.34
N LEU A 480 25.61 17.13 -7.26
CA LEU A 480 24.96 16.52 -6.12
C LEU A 480 24.62 17.53 -5.01
N GLN A 481 25.27 18.70 -5.00
CA GLN A 481 24.97 19.83 -4.12
C GLN A 481 24.48 21.01 -4.96
N GLU A 482 23.63 21.85 -4.39
CA GLU A 482 23.28 23.16 -4.97
C GLU A 482 24.36 24.18 -4.77
#